data_4dc4ba966fd89aa53a57a48ea5dc06de
#
_entry.id   4dc4ba966fd89aa53a57a48ea5dc06de
#
_cell.length_a   1.000
_cell.length_b   1.000
_cell.length_c   1.000
_cell.angle_alpha   90.00
_cell.angle_beta   90.00
_cell.angle_gamma   90.00
#
_symmetry.space_group_name_H-M   'P 1'
#
loop_
_entity.id
_entity.type
_entity.pdbx_description
1 polymer ?
#
loop_
_entity_poly.entity_id
_entity_poly.type
_entity_poly.pdbx_seq_one_letter_code
_entity_poly.pdbx_strand_id
1 'polypeptide(L)'
;LITCKAINLSLTSGNCDASCVAFGTLSRTAGPRFGDFDLGIRFSHAGYRIAERNAQHRYHASTSLVFAIFTKCWAEHVRASEDTLRYAFSAANKTGDLLYASYSLTGLNTVLLFAGDPLSAVHNEAERGLAFARNAQHGLIVDIISTQLALVDNLRGRTRKLGTFDSERFNEQAFEFRLSNRPGLA
;
A
#
# COMPACT_ATOMS: atom_id res chain seq x y z
N LEU A 1 -5.95 18.07 -10.13
CA LEU A 1 -5.72 19.54 -10.19
C LEU A 1 -4.83 20.03 -9.04
N ILE A 2 -5.13 19.70 -7.77
CA ILE A 2 -4.36 20.14 -6.59
C ILE A 2 -2.90 19.65 -6.65
N THR A 3 -2.69 18.37 -6.99
CA THR A 3 -1.35 17.78 -7.13
C THR A 3 -0.50 18.54 -8.15
N CYS A 4 -1.06 18.85 -9.33
CA CYS A 4 -0.34 19.60 -10.36
C CYS A 4 0.01 21.04 -9.90
N LYS A 5 -0.91 21.71 -9.17
CA LYS A 5 -0.64 23.03 -8.60
C LYS A 5 0.49 22.97 -7.57
N ALA A 6 0.48 21.97 -6.68
CA ALA A 6 1.53 21.80 -5.69
C ALA A 6 2.90 21.52 -6.33
N ILE A 7 2.93 20.70 -7.39
CA ILE A 7 4.16 20.44 -8.16
C ILE A 7 4.66 21.71 -8.84
N ASN A 8 3.79 22.45 -9.54
CA ASN A 8 4.18 23.71 -10.19
C ASN A 8 4.73 24.71 -9.18
N LEU A 9 4.10 24.84 -8.01
CA LEU A 9 4.60 25.73 -6.96
C LEU A 9 5.99 25.28 -6.48
N SER A 10 6.19 23.98 -6.28
CA SER A 10 7.51 23.44 -5.90
C SER A 10 8.58 23.68 -6.96
N LEU A 11 8.22 23.60 -8.25
CA LEU A 11 9.16 23.83 -9.37
C LEU A 11 9.51 25.33 -9.52
N THR A 12 8.60 26.23 -9.20
CA THR A 12 8.80 27.69 -9.35
C THR A 12 9.36 28.37 -8.11
N SER A 13 8.99 27.90 -6.92
CA SER A 13 9.31 28.55 -5.64
C SER A 13 10.20 27.73 -4.72
N GLY A 14 10.62 26.54 -5.16
CA GLY A 14 11.42 25.60 -4.38
C GLY A 14 10.60 24.59 -3.61
N ASN A 15 11.28 23.53 -3.15
CA ASN A 15 10.67 22.43 -2.44
C ASN A 15 10.50 22.72 -0.94
N CYS A 16 9.36 22.34 -0.40
CA CYS A 16 9.14 22.18 1.04
C CYS A 16 9.07 20.68 1.40
N ASP A 17 8.98 20.35 2.69
CA ASP A 17 8.92 18.96 3.16
C ASP A 17 7.77 18.17 2.53
N ALA A 18 6.62 18.80 2.30
CA ALA A 18 5.45 18.15 1.70
C ALA A 18 5.55 17.99 0.18
N SER A 19 6.53 18.58 -0.49
CA SER A 19 6.69 18.48 -1.95
C SER A 19 6.87 17.02 -2.38
N CYS A 20 7.55 16.19 -1.58
CA CYS A 20 7.73 14.77 -1.85
C CYS A 20 6.40 14.02 -2.04
N VAL A 21 5.36 14.39 -1.28
CA VAL A 21 4.03 13.79 -1.38
C VAL A 21 3.37 14.16 -2.71
N ALA A 22 3.45 15.44 -3.12
CA ALA A 22 2.88 15.90 -4.39
C ALA A 22 3.54 15.19 -5.59
N PHE A 23 4.87 15.13 -5.60
CA PHE A 23 5.65 14.46 -6.65
C PHE A 23 5.33 12.97 -6.70
N GLY A 24 5.33 12.25 -5.56
CA GLY A 24 4.98 10.84 -5.48
C GLY A 24 3.54 10.55 -5.93
N THR A 25 2.60 11.40 -5.57
CA THR A 25 1.17 11.22 -5.92
C THR A 25 0.93 11.29 -7.44
N LEU A 26 1.77 11.99 -8.21
CA LEU A 26 1.58 12.08 -9.66
C LEU A 26 1.68 10.72 -10.35
N SER A 27 2.49 9.79 -9.85
CA SER A 27 2.61 8.43 -10.40
C SER A 27 1.26 7.68 -10.42
N ARG A 28 0.39 7.96 -9.44
CA ARG A 28 -0.94 7.34 -9.33
C ARG A 28 -1.93 7.80 -10.41
N THR A 29 -1.62 8.90 -11.09
CA THR A 29 -2.53 9.51 -12.07
C THR A 29 -1.92 9.65 -13.46
N ALA A 30 -0.63 9.88 -13.59
CA ALA A 30 0.03 10.11 -14.88
C ALA A 30 -0.10 8.89 -15.81
N GLY A 31 0.29 7.72 -15.34
CA GLY A 31 0.16 6.49 -16.10
C GLY A 31 -1.30 6.07 -16.31
N PRO A 32 -2.06 5.74 -15.25
CA PRO A 32 -3.39 5.16 -15.39
C PRO A 32 -4.41 6.08 -16.08
N ARG A 33 -4.28 7.39 -15.94
CA ARG A 33 -5.28 8.35 -16.47
C ARG A 33 -4.88 9.03 -17.77
N PHE A 34 -3.59 9.20 -17.99
CA PHE A 34 -3.06 9.94 -19.16
C PHE A 34 -2.14 9.09 -20.04
N GLY A 35 -1.87 7.83 -19.69
CA GLY A 35 -0.99 6.94 -20.44
C GLY A 35 0.50 7.27 -20.32
N ASP A 36 0.87 8.27 -19.51
CA ASP A 36 2.25 8.72 -19.34
C ASP A 36 2.90 8.11 -18.10
N PHE A 37 3.26 6.83 -18.21
CA PHE A 37 3.90 6.08 -17.13
C PHE A 37 5.31 6.59 -16.85
N ASP A 38 6.08 6.97 -17.88
CA ASP A 38 7.45 7.48 -17.72
C ASP A 38 7.47 8.77 -16.91
N LEU A 39 6.55 9.69 -17.18
CA LEU A 39 6.38 10.90 -16.37
C LEU A 39 6.08 10.55 -14.92
N GLY A 40 5.14 9.65 -14.69
CA GLY A 40 4.76 9.18 -13.35
C GLY A 40 5.95 8.62 -12.59
N ILE A 41 6.72 7.73 -13.21
CA ILE A 41 7.93 7.12 -12.65
C ILE A 41 8.98 8.18 -12.29
N ARG A 42 9.30 9.09 -13.22
CA ARG A 42 10.29 10.15 -13.00
C ARG A 42 9.93 11.07 -11.82
N PHE A 43 8.69 11.50 -11.76
CA PHE A 43 8.21 12.34 -10.65
C PHE A 43 8.20 11.59 -9.32
N SER A 44 7.81 10.34 -9.30
CA SER A 44 7.84 9.52 -8.10
C SER A 44 9.25 9.32 -7.55
N HIS A 45 10.24 9.06 -8.42
CA HIS A 45 11.64 9.04 -8.03
C HIS A 45 12.13 10.38 -7.46
N ALA A 46 11.73 11.49 -8.08
CA ALA A 46 12.06 12.81 -7.56
C ALA A 46 11.45 13.02 -6.16
N GLY A 47 10.17 12.66 -5.96
CA GLY A 47 9.51 12.71 -4.66
C GLY A 47 10.21 11.87 -3.60
N TYR A 48 10.58 10.64 -3.95
CA TYR A 48 11.30 9.75 -3.04
C TYR A 48 12.66 10.34 -2.62
N ARG A 49 13.43 10.88 -3.57
CA ARG A 49 14.72 11.55 -3.28
C ARG A 49 14.57 12.83 -2.44
N ILE A 50 13.48 13.58 -2.63
CA ILE A 50 13.18 14.74 -1.77
C ILE A 50 12.94 14.27 -0.33
N ALA A 51 12.14 13.20 -0.15
CA ALA A 51 11.90 12.63 1.17
C ALA A 51 13.20 12.16 1.84
N GLU A 52 14.08 11.45 1.12
CA GLU A 52 15.37 10.97 1.66
C GLU A 52 16.30 12.10 2.14
N ARG A 53 16.23 13.27 1.50
CA ARG A 53 17.05 14.43 1.86
C ARG A 53 16.48 15.24 3.02
N ASN A 54 15.20 15.08 3.33
CA ASN A 54 14.55 15.82 4.38
C ASN A 54 14.89 15.24 5.75
N ALA A 55 15.43 16.05 6.65
CA ALA A 55 15.71 15.65 8.03
C ALA A 55 14.42 15.37 8.83
N GLN A 56 13.28 15.90 8.41
CA GLN A 56 11.99 15.68 9.02
C GLN A 56 11.34 14.42 8.45
N HIS A 57 11.24 13.37 9.25
CA HIS A 57 10.75 12.06 8.84
C HIS A 57 9.23 11.96 8.61
N ARG A 58 8.50 13.07 8.73
CA ARG A 58 7.03 13.12 8.71
C ARG A 58 6.41 12.45 7.47
N TYR A 59 7.01 12.63 6.30
CA TYR A 59 6.46 12.14 5.04
C TYR A 59 7.17 10.90 4.48
N HIS A 60 8.16 10.36 5.18
CA HIS A 60 8.93 9.21 4.71
C HIS A 60 8.05 7.99 4.51
N ALA A 61 7.17 7.68 5.47
CA ALA A 61 6.29 6.53 5.40
C ALA A 61 5.35 6.60 4.18
N SER A 62 4.62 7.71 4.03
CA SER A 62 3.68 7.89 2.93
C SER A 62 4.34 7.90 1.57
N THR A 63 5.48 8.59 1.45
CA THR A 63 6.22 8.68 0.18
C THR A 63 6.83 7.33 -0.19
N SER A 64 7.42 6.60 0.75
CA SER A 64 7.98 5.27 0.50
C SER A 64 6.90 4.26 0.14
N LEU A 65 5.75 4.28 0.81
CA LEU A 65 4.61 3.43 0.47
C LEU A 65 4.14 3.69 -0.97
N VAL A 66 3.90 4.95 -1.32
CA VAL A 66 3.45 5.33 -2.67
C VAL A 66 4.49 4.94 -3.72
N PHE A 67 5.77 5.18 -3.46
CA PHE A 67 6.86 4.79 -4.35
C PHE A 67 6.92 3.28 -4.56
N ALA A 68 6.81 2.47 -3.49
CA ALA A 68 6.85 1.02 -3.58
C ALA A 68 5.69 0.45 -4.40
N ILE A 69 4.44 0.92 -4.15
CA ILE A 69 3.23 0.32 -4.73
C ILE A 69 2.92 0.88 -6.13
N PHE A 70 3.15 2.18 -6.37
CA PHE A 70 2.71 2.82 -7.61
C PHE A 70 3.85 3.11 -8.59
N THR A 71 5.10 2.76 -8.24
CA THR A 71 6.24 3.00 -9.10
C THR A 71 7.14 1.79 -9.19
N LYS A 72 7.74 1.39 -8.08
CA LYS A 72 8.80 0.39 -8.05
C LYS A 72 8.32 -0.98 -8.51
N CYS A 73 7.16 -1.43 -8.06
CA CYS A 73 6.59 -2.72 -8.49
C CYS A 73 6.19 -2.77 -9.97
N TRP A 74 6.09 -1.63 -10.65
CA TRP A 74 5.80 -1.56 -12.10
C TRP A 74 7.03 -1.32 -12.95
N ALA A 75 8.07 -0.69 -12.38
CA ALA A 75 9.32 -0.38 -13.08
C ALA A 75 10.39 -1.47 -12.91
N GLU A 76 10.28 -2.27 -11.86
CA GLU A 76 11.24 -3.31 -11.46
C GLU A 76 10.50 -4.62 -11.17
N HIS A 77 11.24 -5.69 -10.86
CA HIS A 77 10.64 -6.91 -10.34
C HIS A 77 9.90 -6.61 -9.02
N VAL A 78 8.69 -7.15 -8.86
CA VAL A 78 7.81 -6.85 -7.72
C VAL A 78 8.49 -7.01 -6.36
N ARG A 79 9.38 -7.99 -6.21
CA ARG A 79 10.17 -8.23 -4.99
C ARG A 79 11.04 -7.03 -4.57
N ALA A 80 11.46 -6.20 -5.52
CA ALA A 80 12.23 -5.00 -5.22
C ALA A 80 11.48 -3.99 -4.33
N SER A 81 10.14 -4.09 -4.26
CA SER A 81 9.33 -3.23 -3.39
C SER A 81 9.32 -3.65 -1.92
N GLU A 82 9.74 -4.88 -1.59
CA GLU A 82 9.67 -5.44 -0.23
C GLU A 82 10.41 -4.58 0.80
N ASP A 83 11.70 -4.32 0.58
CA ASP A 83 12.51 -3.52 1.51
C ASP A 83 11.96 -2.11 1.69
N THR A 84 11.44 -1.51 0.60
CA THR A 84 10.84 -0.18 0.65
C THR A 84 9.56 -0.17 1.49
N LEU A 85 8.74 -1.22 1.42
CA LEU A 85 7.52 -1.37 2.25
C LEU A 85 7.86 -1.64 3.72
N ARG A 86 8.87 -2.45 4.00
CA ARG A 86 9.36 -2.67 5.36
C ARG A 86 9.91 -1.39 5.98
N TYR A 87 10.63 -0.59 5.17
CA TYR A 87 11.08 0.74 5.59
C TYR A 87 9.89 1.67 5.86
N ALA A 88 8.88 1.72 4.97
CA ALA A 88 7.69 2.54 5.15
C ALA A 88 6.95 2.19 6.44
N PHE A 89 6.79 0.89 6.73
CA PHE A 89 6.21 0.41 7.99
C PHE A 89 7.01 0.88 9.22
N SER A 90 8.34 0.73 9.19
CA SER A 90 9.21 1.17 10.28
C SER A 90 9.16 2.68 10.50
N ALA A 91 9.20 3.47 9.40
CA ALA A 91 9.12 4.92 9.46
C ALA A 91 7.77 5.41 10.01
N ALA A 92 6.66 4.77 9.60
CA ALA A 92 5.33 5.06 10.10
C ALA A 92 5.21 4.78 11.61
N ASN A 93 5.72 3.64 12.07
CA ASN A 93 5.71 3.31 13.50
C ASN A 93 6.52 4.30 14.33
N LYS A 94 7.69 4.74 13.85
CA LYS A 94 8.52 5.73 14.55
C LYS A 94 7.82 7.08 14.74
N THR A 95 6.95 7.45 13.80
CA THR A 95 6.19 8.71 13.83
C THR A 95 4.79 8.57 14.43
N GLY A 96 4.38 7.36 14.82
CA GLY A 96 3.04 7.08 15.32
C GLY A 96 1.96 7.11 14.24
N ASP A 97 2.33 7.05 12.95
CA ASP A 97 1.40 7.04 11.84
C ASP A 97 0.88 5.61 11.57
N LEU A 98 -0.04 5.18 12.43
CA LEU A 98 -0.60 3.82 12.38
C LEU A 98 -1.34 3.53 11.07
N LEU A 99 -1.85 4.57 10.39
CA LEU A 99 -2.54 4.41 9.12
C LEU A 99 -1.57 3.96 8.02
N TYR A 100 -0.47 4.71 7.83
CA TYR A 100 0.53 4.33 6.82
C TYR A 100 1.30 3.05 7.21
N ALA A 101 1.48 2.77 8.50
CA ALA A 101 1.97 1.48 8.96
C ALA A 101 1.07 0.34 8.50
N SER A 102 -0.25 0.47 8.72
CA SER A 102 -1.24 -0.54 8.30
C SER A 102 -1.28 -0.72 6.78
N TYR A 103 -1.26 0.37 6.00
CA TYR A 103 -1.18 0.29 4.53
C TYR A 103 0.10 -0.38 4.04
N SER A 104 1.23 -0.16 4.70
CA SER A 104 2.49 -0.81 4.33
C SER A 104 2.41 -2.33 4.47
N LEU A 105 1.69 -2.83 5.46
CA LEU A 105 1.47 -4.26 5.66
C LEU A 105 0.57 -4.86 4.57
N THR A 106 -0.47 -4.15 4.11
CA THR A 106 -1.28 -4.64 2.98
C THR A 106 -0.46 -4.73 1.70
N GLY A 107 0.37 -3.73 1.44
CA GLY A 107 1.29 -3.72 0.30
C GLY A 107 2.30 -4.85 0.37
N LEU A 108 2.88 -5.09 1.56
CA LEU A 108 3.84 -6.16 1.79
C LEU A 108 3.24 -7.54 1.51
N ASN A 109 2.04 -7.83 2.03
CA ASN A 109 1.35 -9.10 1.75
C ASN A 109 1.15 -9.31 0.24
N THR A 110 0.75 -8.26 -0.48
CA THR A 110 0.58 -8.30 -1.93
C THR A 110 1.90 -8.60 -2.63
N VAL A 111 2.96 -7.89 -2.28
CA VAL A 111 4.30 -8.06 -2.88
C VAL A 111 4.82 -9.48 -2.65
N LEU A 112 4.74 -10.01 -1.43
CA LEU A 112 5.19 -11.37 -1.12
C LEU A 112 4.42 -12.43 -1.90
N LEU A 113 3.09 -12.27 -2.02
CA LEU A 113 2.25 -13.20 -2.80
C LEU A 113 2.63 -13.18 -4.28
N PHE A 114 2.75 -11.99 -4.89
CA PHE A 114 3.09 -11.85 -6.30
C PHE A 114 4.56 -12.18 -6.61
N ALA A 115 5.44 -12.05 -5.63
CA ALA A 115 6.84 -12.48 -5.75
C ALA A 115 7.03 -14.00 -5.69
N GLY A 116 5.94 -14.75 -5.41
CA GLY A 116 5.97 -16.20 -5.35
C GLY A 116 6.57 -16.76 -4.07
N ASP A 117 6.50 -16.01 -2.97
CA ASP A 117 6.95 -16.53 -1.67
C ASP A 117 6.09 -17.71 -1.21
N PRO A 118 6.63 -18.61 -0.37
CA PRO A 118 5.86 -19.72 0.17
C PRO A 118 4.57 -19.21 0.83
N LEU A 119 3.41 -19.77 0.43
CA LEU A 119 2.10 -19.34 0.93
C LEU A 119 2.00 -19.38 2.46
N SER A 120 2.78 -20.24 3.12
CA SER A 120 2.86 -20.25 4.59
C SER A 120 3.53 -19.00 5.16
N ALA A 121 4.56 -18.48 4.50
CA ALA A 121 5.23 -17.25 4.89
C ALA A 121 4.32 -16.04 4.65
N VAL A 122 3.65 -15.96 3.48
CA VAL A 122 2.67 -14.91 3.16
C VAL A 122 1.53 -14.92 4.18
N HIS A 123 1.00 -16.10 4.52
CA HIS A 123 -0.05 -16.23 5.52
C HIS A 123 0.39 -15.70 6.90
N ASN A 124 1.58 -16.07 7.36
CA ASN A 124 2.09 -15.61 8.66
C ASN A 124 2.32 -14.10 8.69
N GLU A 125 2.79 -13.51 7.59
CA GLU A 125 2.93 -12.05 7.49
C GLU A 125 1.56 -11.36 7.52
N ALA A 126 0.58 -11.90 6.79
CA ALA A 126 -0.77 -11.36 6.76
C ALA A 126 -1.48 -11.49 8.13
N GLU A 127 -1.30 -12.58 8.86
CA GLU A 127 -1.82 -12.72 10.24
C GLU A 127 -1.21 -11.65 11.19
N ARG A 128 0.10 -11.39 11.08
CA ARG A 128 0.75 -10.30 11.86
C ARG A 128 0.18 -8.94 11.47
N GLY A 129 0.00 -8.70 10.17
CA GLY A 129 -0.61 -7.47 9.66
C GLY A 129 -2.04 -7.28 10.14
N LEU A 130 -2.84 -8.36 10.16
CA LEU A 130 -4.22 -8.32 10.64
C LEU A 130 -4.29 -7.99 12.15
N ALA A 131 -3.43 -8.60 12.95
CA ALA A 131 -3.34 -8.30 14.37
C ALA A 131 -2.98 -6.82 14.61
N PHE A 132 -2.00 -6.30 13.87
CA PHE A 132 -1.62 -4.89 13.92
C PHE A 132 -2.79 -3.96 13.55
N ALA A 133 -3.46 -4.22 12.43
CA ALA A 133 -4.57 -3.40 11.95
C ALA A 133 -5.77 -3.39 12.90
N ARG A 134 -6.05 -4.54 13.57
CA ARG A 134 -7.07 -4.63 14.63
C ARG A 134 -6.71 -3.78 15.84
N ASN A 135 -5.47 -3.86 16.31
CA ASN A 135 -4.99 -3.04 17.43
C ASN A 135 -5.00 -1.55 17.11
N ALA A 136 -4.71 -1.18 15.86
CA ALA A 136 -4.81 0.19 15.35
C ALA A 136 -6.25 0.65 15.06
N GLN A 137 -7.24 -0.23 15.20
CA GLN A 137 -8.67 0.03 14.92
C GLN A 137 -8.97 0.51 13.50
N HIS A 138 -8.17 0.10 12.50
CA HIS A 138 -8.34 0.46 11.11
C HIS A 138 -9.23 -0.54 10.37
N GLY A 139 -10.55 -0.40 10.49
CA GLY A 139 -11.53 -1.35 9.95
C GLY A 139 -11.39 -1.64 8.44
N LEU A 140 -11.08 -0.62 7.61
CA LEU A 140 -10.82 -0.83 6.17
C LEU A 140 -9.61 -1.75 5.94
N ILE A 141 -8.53 -1.54 6.68
CA ILE A 141 -7.30 -2.34 6.53
C ILE A 141 -7.52 -3.76 7.05
N VAL A 142 -8.31 -3.91 8.14
CA VAL A 142 -8.73 -5.23 8.62
C VAL A 142 -9.49 -5.98 7.52
N ASP A 143 -10.40 -5.32 6.81
CA ASP A 143 -11.15 -5.92 5.71
C ASP A 143 -10.22 -6.32 4.56
N ILE A 144 -9.29 -5.44 4.14
CA ILE A 144 -8.33 -5.74 3.07
C ILE A 144 -7.45 -6.95 3.44
N ILE A 145 -6.85 -6.96 4.63
CA ILE A 145 -5.97 -8.06 5.03
C ILE A 145 -6.77 -9.36 5.22
N SER A 146 -8.01 -9.28 5.70
CA SER A 146 -8.88 -10.46 5.82
C SER A 146 -9.17 -11.10 4.47
N THR A 147 -9.38 -10.30 3.41
CA THR A 147 -9.55 -10.84 2.04
C THR A 147 -8.24 -11.39 1.47
N GLN A 148 -7.09 -10.77 1.75
CA GLN A 148 -5.78 -11.33 1.38
C GLN A 148 -5.56 -12.69 2.04
N LEU A 149 -5.88 -12.83 3.33
CA LEU A 149 -5.79 -14.11 4.04
C LEU A 149 -6.74 -15.16 3.45
N ALA A 150 -7.99 -14.79 3.14
CA ALA A 150 -8.96 -15.68 2.53
C ALA A 150 -8.46 -16.20 1.16
N LEU A 151 -7.83 -15.33 0.34
CA LEU A 151 -7.19 -15.72 -0.90
C LEU A 151 -6.04 -16.70 -0.67
N VAL A 152 -5.16 -16.41 0.28
CA VAL A 152 -4.01 -17.30 0.61
C VAL A 152 -4.52 -18.64 1.13
N ASP A 153 -5.56 -18.67 1.97
CA ASP A 153 -6.14 -19.92 2.46
C ASP A 153 -6.82 -20.71 1.34
N ASN A 154 -7.47 -20.05 0.37
CA ASN A 154 -8.01 -20.71 -0.82
C ASN A 154 -6.89 -21.37 -1.64
N LEU A 155 -5.81 -20.65 -1.91
CA LEU A 155 -4.64 -21.18 -2.63
C LEU A 155 -3.94 -22.34 -1.89
N ARG A 156 -4.06 -22.39 -0.56
CA ARG A 156 -3.54 -23.49 0.28
C ARG A 156 -4.51 -24.66 0.43
N GLY A 157 -5.69 -24.59 -0.20
CA GLY A 157 -6.73 -25.62 -0.07
C GLY A 157 -7.40 -25.66 1.31
N ARG A 158 -7.44 -24.55 2.04
CA ARG A 158 -8.01 -24.44 3.39
C ARG A 158 -9.44 -23.88 3.42
N THR A 159 -10.02 -23.61 2.26
CA THR A 159 -11.42 -23.21 2.12
C THR A 159 -12.31 -24.43 1.90
N ARG A 160 -13.63 -24.29 2.05
CA ARG A 160 -14.58 -25.39 1.91
C ARG A 160 -14.51 -26.09 0.54
N LYS A 161 -14.27 -25.32 -0.51
CA LYS A 161 -14.02 -25.80 -1.88
C LYS A 161 -13.21 -24.77 -2.65
N LEU A 162 -12.55 -25.22 -3.73
CA LEU A 162 -11.87 -24.30 -4.64
C LEU A 162 -12.90 -23.35 -5.29
N GLY A 163 -12.57 -22.08 -5.42
CA GLY A 163 -13.42 -21.05 -6.01
C GLY A 163 -14.41 -20.38 -5.03
N THR A 164 -14.28 -20.63 -3.72
CA THR A 164 -14.95 -19.84 -2.67
C THR A 164 -13.93 -19.46 -1.59
N PHE A 165 -14.15 -18.32 -0.95
CA PHE A 165 -13.36 -17.88 0.19
C PHE A 165 -13.93 -18.36 1.53
N ASP A 166 -15.07 -19.07 1.52
CA ASP A 166 -15.68 -19.57 2.74
C ASP A 166 -14.77 -20.55 3.49
N SER A 167 -14.53 -20.24 4.74
CA SER A 167 -13.74 -21.03 5.69
C SER A 167 -14.34 -20.94 7.08
N GLU A 168 -13.73 -21.56 8.08
CA GLU A 168 -14.14 -21.36 9.48
C GLU A 168 -13.96 -19.91 9.96
N ARG A 169 -13.06 -19.15 9.32
CA ARG A 169 -12.68 -17.79 9.71
C ARG A 169 -13.24 -16.69 8.83
N PHE A 170 -13.75 -17.02 7.65
CA PHE A 170 -14.23 -16.06 6.66
C PHE A 170 -15.53 -16.54 6.03
N ASN A 171 -16.55 -15.69 6.03
CA ASN A 171 -17.81 -15.90 5.34
C ASN A 171 -17.95 -14.86 4.23
N GLU A 172 -17.87 -15.32 2.98
CA GLU A 172 -17.84 -14.48 1.78
C GLU A 172 -19.12 -13.65 1.65
N GLN A 173 -20.28 -14.30 1.76
CA GLN A 173 -21.58 -13.63 1.62
C GLN A 173 -21.81 -12.56 2.71
N ALA A 174 -21.47 -12.87 3.95
CA ALA A 174 -21.58 -11.91 5.04
C ALA A 174 -20.63 -10.72 4.87
N PHE A 175 -19.43 -10.97 4.30
CA PHE A 175 -18.46 -9.93 3.99
C PHE A 175 -18.96 -9.00 2.88
N GLU A 176 -19.46 -9.54 1.77
CA GLU A 176 -20.03 -8.78 0.65
C GLU A 176 -21.23 -7.94 1.09
N PHE A 177 -22.14 -8.52 1.87
CA PHE A 177 -23.29 -7.79 2.43
C PHE A 177 -22.85 -6.59 3.28
N ARG A 178 -21.83 -6.77 4.12
CA ARG A 178 -21.28 -5.69 4.95
C ARG A 178 -20.63 -4.58 4.11
N LEU A 179 -19.90 -4.93 3.04
CA LEU A 179 -19.31 -3.95 2.14
C LEU A 179 -20.37 -3.16 1.38
N SER A 180 -21.39 -3.83 0.85
CA SER A 180 -22.48 -3.19 0.09
C SER A 180 -23.30 -2.19 0.92
N ASN A 181 -23.36 -2.40 2.24
CA ASN A 181 -24.06 -1.51 3.16
C ASN A 181 -23.14 -0.48 3.86
N ARG A 182 -21.88 -0.36 3.44
CA ARG A 182 -20.94 0.59 4.06
C ARG A 182 -21.09 1.98 3.44
N PRO A 183 -21.47 3.02 4.25
CA PRO A 183 -21.53 4.39 3.72
C PRO A 183 -20.18 4.83 3.17
N GLY A 184 -20.15 5.35 1.94
CA GLY A 184 -18.96 5.93 1.32
C GLY A 184 -18.12 5.00 0.43
N LEU A 185 -18.60 3.78 0.15
CA LEU A 185 -18.00 2.88 -0.86
C LEU A 185 -18.89 2.72 -2.11
N ALA A 186 -20.03 3.40 -2.16
CA ALA A 186 -20.92 3.44 -3.32
C ALA A 186 -20.54 4.58 -4.28
#